data_41231758e49a00f7e45cc405120b441d
#
_entry.id   41231758e49a00f7e45cc405120b441d
#
_cell.length_a   1.000
_cell.length_b   1.000
_cell.length_c   1.000
_cell.angle_alpha   90.00
_cell.angle_beta   90.00
_cell.angle_gamma   90.00
#
_symmetry.space_group_name_H-M   'P 1'
#
loop_
_entity.id
_entity.type
_entity.pdbx_description
1 polymer ?
#
loop_
_entity_poly.entity_id
_entity_poly.type
_entity_poly.pdbx_seq_one_letter_code
_entity_poly.pdbx_strand_id
1 'polypeptide(L)'
;MLRDQFKPASIDYYGGIRTWEFQASSELFEWSYPFHGAPPSDLAGIASSRRGYDLVVNVEKETPAKIFAGALCTEDSFICGPCGDMPGHDLPFPDDLPGQLWMDPNWMAEDITERFPILSSGFIGEILCRASYLRGPIPAYRVPCEEPSRPIPPILISTAGTIPEKLWPAENWLEMLSFFEAKGLEVGLLGAHPLQQKQFWKGNDGEEILVRSGLVKDLRGKLTLPEVVGALKGCRFVLTLDNGILHLAVAMKKPTVGIYRYGIDRLWAPPSDSLTVLTPAKDHSVSDIGVDVVKEAVSRAF
;
A
#
# COMPACT_ATOMS: atom_id res chain seq x y z
N MET A 1 8.07 -0.23 -15.39
CA MET A 1 7.16 -0.33 -16.55
C MET A 1 7.10 0.96 -17.36
N LEU A 2 6.70 2.14 -16.84
CA LEU A 2 6.68 3.40 -17.62
C LEU A 2 8.03 3.66 -18.30
N ARG A 3 9.14 3.60 -17.55
CA ARG A 3 10.49 3.78 -18.13
C ARG A 3 10.84 2.75 -19.20
N ASP A 4 10.43 1.50 -19.02
CA ASP A 4 10.78 0.43 -19.97
C ASP A 4 9.97 0.53 -21.25
N GLN A 5 8.68 0.90 -21.16
CA GLN A 5 7.77 0.96 -22.29
C GLN A 5 7.89 2.25 -23.10
N PHE A 6 7.96 3.41 -22.43
CA PHE A 6 7.91 4.72 -23.10
C PHE A 6 9.26 5.43 -23.16
N LYS A 7 10.26 4.97 -22.38
CA LYS A 7 11.59 5.61 -22.29
C LYS A 7 11.53 7.13 -22.09
N PRO A 8 10.73 7.61 -21.13
CA PRO A 8 10.53 9.04 -20.93
C PRO A 8 11.84 9.73 -20.55
N ALA A 9 11.97 11.01 -20.92
CA ALA A 9 13.09 11.86 -20.50
C ALA A 9 13.00 12.14 -18.98
N SER A 10 11.80 12.32 -18.47
CA SER A 10 11.54 12.54 -17.03
C SER A 10 10.24 11.88 -16.59
N ILE A 11 10.15 11.56 -15.30
CA ILE A 11 8.92 11.16 -14.62
C ILE A 11 8.79 12.02 -13.37
N ASP A 12 7.73 12.81 -13.31
CA ASP A 12 7.36 13.57 -12.12
C ASP A 12 6.28 12.82 -11.34
N TYR A 13 6.35 12.87 -10.01
CA TYR A 13 5.43 12.16 -9.13
C TYR A 13 4.73 13.11 -8.15
N TYR A 14 3.42 13.00 -8.10
CA TYR A 14 2.55 13.78 -7.21
C TYR A 14 1.88 12.83 -6.23
N GLY A 15 2.36 12.78 -5.01
CA GLY A 15 1.93 11.78 -4.03
C GLY A 15 1.50 12.34 -2.69
N GLY A 16 1.38 11.46 -1.69
CA GLY A 16 0.97 11.83 -0.35
C GLY A 16 2.15 12.22 0.54
N ILE A 17 1.94 13.17 1.45
CA ILE A 17 2.94 13.58 2.44
C ILE A 17 3.41 12.41 3.32
N ARG A 18 2.54 11.44 3.59
CA ARG A 18 2.87 10.27 4.44
C ARG A 18 3.91 9.33 3.82
N THR A 19 4.08 9.37 2.51
CA THR A 19 5.07 8.57 1.77
C THR A 19 6.22 9.43 1.23
N TRP A 20 6.34 10.68 1.70
CA TRP A 20 7.34 11.63 1.22
C TRP A 20 8.76 11.10 1.30
N GLU A 21 9.11 10.39 2.38
CA GLU A 21 10.45 9.82 2.55
C GLU A 21 10.81 8.84 1.40
N PHE A 22 9.84 8.04 0.94
CA PHE A 22 10.04 7.19 -0.24
C PHE A 22 10.15 8.00 -1.54
N GLN A 23 9.34 9.06 -1.66
CA GLN A 23 9.37 9.90 -2.85
C GLN A 23 10.71 10.62 -2.96
N ALA A 24 11.19 11.21 -1.86
CA ALA A 24 12.43 11.95 -1.79
C ALA A 24 13.68 11.06 -1.99
N SER A 25 13.63 9.80 -1.56
CA SER A 25 14.72 8.84 -1.69
C SER A 25 14.64 7.98 -2.96
N SER A 26 13.61 8.16 -3.79
CA SER A 26 13.40 7.34 -4.99
C SER A 26 14.22 7.84 -6.17
N GLU A 27 14.99 6.96 -6.78
CA GLU A 27 15.68 7.20 -8.06
C GLU A 27 14.75 7.04 -9.29
N LEU A 28 13.45 6.78 -9.07
CA LEU A 28 12.49 6.57 -10.15
C LEU A 28 11.92 7.87 -10.70
N PHE A 29 12.01 8.96 -9.93
CA PHE A 29 11.42 10.25 -10.27
C PHE A 29 12.51 11.32 -10.37
N GLU A 30 12.44 12.17 -11.38
CA GLU A 30 13.30 13.35 -11.50
C GLU A 30 12.81 14.47 -10.59
N TRP A 31 11.51 14.49 -10.31
CA TRP A 31 10.88 15.41 -9.41
C TRP A 31 9.69 14.80 -8.70
N SER A 32 9.43 15.18 -7.45
CA SER A 32 8.27 14.75 -6.70
C SER A 32 7.70 15.87 -5.85
N TYR A 33 6.39 15.83 -5.61
CA TYR A 33 5.68 16.83 -4.82
C TYR A 33 4.58 16.19 -3.97
N PRO A 34 4.46 16.56 -2.68
CA PRO A 34 3.42 16.04 -1.79
C PRO A 34 2.08 16.71 -2.08
N PHE A 35 1.34 16.23 -3.08
CA PHE A 35 0.05 16.76 -3.51
C PHE A 35 -0.98 16.82 -2.38
N HIS A 36 -1.17 15.71 -1.64
CA HIS A 36 -2.15 15.67 -0.55
C HIS A 36 -1.67 16.50 0.65
N GLY A 37 -2.43 17.53 0.98
CA GLY A 37 -2.12 18.49 2.03
C GLY A 37 -1.42 19.77 1.53
N ALA A 38 -1.14 19.87 0.23
CA ALA A 38 -0.60 21.09 -0.36
C ALA A 38 -1.67 22.21 -0.43
N PRO A 39 -1.28 23.47 -0.24
CA PRO A 39 -2.16 24.60 -0.46
C PRO A 39 -2.64 24.68 -1.93
N PRO A 40 -3.91 25.02 -2.19
CA PRO A 40 -4.42 25.16 -3.56
C PRO A 40 -3.64 26.17 -4.43
N SER A 41 -3.09 27.23 -3.83
CA SER A 41 -2.23 28.21 -4.52
C SER A 41 -0.96 27.57 -5.09
N ASP A 42 -0.36 26.65 -4.35
CA ASP A 42 0.87 25.97 -4.76
C ASP A 42 0.57 25.02 -5.92
N LEU A 43 -0.55 24.28 -5.83
CA LEU A 43 -0.99 23.39 -6.90
C LEU A 43 -1.29 24.16 -8.19
N ALA A 44 -1.90 25.34 -8.11
CA ALA A 44 -2.14 26.20 -9.27
C ALA A 44 -0.82 26.70 -9.89
N GLY A 45 0.15 27.10 -9.06
CA GLY A 45 1.48 27.49 -9.51
C GLY A 45 2.24 26.36 -10.20
N ILE A 46 2.17 25.14 -9.63
CA ILE A 46 2.78 23.95 -10.22
C ILE A 46 2.10 23.60 -11.55
N ALA A 47 0.77 23.57 -11.61
CA ALA A 47 0.05 23.30 -12.84
C ALA A 47 0.42 24.28 -13.95
N SER A 48 0.56 25.58 -13.63
CA SER A 48 0.95 26.59 -14.59
C SER A 48 2.40 26.43 -15.09
N SER A 49 3.32 26.05 -14.21
CA SER A 49 4.76 25.97 -14.53
C SER A 49 5.19 24.63 -15.13
N ARG A 50 4.42 23.56 -14.89
CA ARG A 50 4.74 22.18 -15.31
C ARG A 50 3.74 21.57 -16.28
N ARG A 51 2.85 22.38 -16.83
CA ARG A 51 1.90 21.95 -17.85
C ARG A 51 2.61 21.43 -19.10
N GLY A 52 2.01 20.41 -19.74
CA GLY A 52 2.47 19.91 -21.04
C GLY A 52 3.21 18.58 -20.95
N TYR A 53 2.81 17.70 -20.01
CA TYR A 53 3.26 16.31 -20.02
C TYR A 53 2.70 15.56 -21.24
N ASP A 54 3.54 14.74 -21.87
CA ASP A 54 3.10 13.83 -22.94
C ASP A 54 2.12 12.78 -22.43
N LEU A 55 2.31 12.34 -21.17
CA LEU A 55 1.49 11.34 -20.50
C LEU A 55 1.18 11.78 -19.06
N VAL A 56 -0.09 11.84 -18.70
CA VAL A 56 -0.56 12.03 -17.33
C VAL A 56 -1.29 10.78 -16.86
N VAL A 57 -0.83 10.18 -15.75
CA VAL A 57 -1.50 9.03 -15.12
C VAL A 57 -2.02 9.47 -13.76
N ASN A 58 -3.34 9.50 -13.60
CA ASN A 58 -3.98 9.75 -12.32
C ASN A 58 -4.69 8.49 -11.83
N VAL A 59 -4.42 8.10 -10.59
CA VAL A 59 -5.06 6.94 -9.94
C VAL A 59 -6.04 7.34 -8.84
N GLU A 60 -6.15 8.64 -8.57
CA GLU A 60 -7.01 9.19 -7.52
C GLU A 60 -8.37 9.61 -8.08
N LYS A 61 -9.43 9.28 -7.33
CA LYS A 61 -10.82 9.59 -7.73
C LYS A 61 -11.37 10.89 -7.13
N GLU A 62 -10.61 11.52 -6.21
CA GLU A 62 -11.03 12.75 -5.58
C GLU A 62 -11.01 13.93 -6.56
N THR A 63 -12.03 14.79 -6.50
CA THR A 63 -12.19 15.93 -7.40
C THR A 63 -10.95 16.84 -7.50
N PRO A 64 -10.25 17.20 -6.39
CA PRO A 64 -9.03 18.00 -6.50
C PRO A 64 -7.93 17.33 -7.32
N ALA A 65 -7.74 16.00 -7.18
CA ALA A 65 -6.73 15.25 -7.92
C ALA A 65 -7.08 15.16 -9.40
N LYS A 66 -8.36 14.95 -9.74
CA LYS A 66 -8.84 14.94 -11.13
C LYS A 66 -8.63 16.29 -11.83
N ILE A 67 -9.01 17.40 -11.18
CA ILE A 67 -8.82 18.75 -11.70
C ILE A 67 -7.33 19.05 -11.89
N PHE A 68 -6.50 18.70 -10.91
CA PHE A 68 -5.07 18.94 -11.00
C PHE A 68 -4.44 18.13 -12.14
N ALA A 69 -4.80 16.86 -12.30
CA ALA A 69 -4.34 16.03 -13.40
C ALA A 69 -4.73 16.65 -14.77
N GLY A 70 -5.97 17.10 -14.92
CA GLY A 70 -6.42 17.81 -16.12
C GLY A 70 -5.67 19.11 -16.38
N ALA A 71 -5.36 19.89 -15.32
CA ALA A 71 -4.62 21.15 -15.45
C ALA A 71 -3.15 20.95 -15.90
N LEU A 72 -2.56 19.78 -15.69
CA LEU A 72 -1.22 19.41 -16.17
C LEU A 72 -1.20 19.05 -17.67
N CYS A 73 -2.35 18.80 -18.27
CA CYS A 73 -2.49 18.38 -19.67
C CYS A 73 -2.51 19.56 -20.64
N THR A 74 -2.14 19.26 -21.88
CA THR A 74 -2.41 20.05 -23.11
C THR A 74 -3.25 19.23 -24.07
N GLU A 75 -3.55 19.77 -25.24
CA GLU A 75 -4.28 19.06 -26.30
C GLU A 75 -3.53 17.81 -26.81
N ASP A 76 -2.20 17.83 -26.73
CA ASP A 76 -1.33 16.71 -27.14
C ASP A 76 -1.09 15.67 -26.05
N SER A 77 -1.57 15.91 -24.81
CA SER A 77 -1.34 15.01 -23.68
C SER A 77 -2.21 13.76 -23.78
N PHE A 78 -1.60 12.59 -23.57
CA PHE A 78 -2.35 11.36 -23.36
C PHE A 78 -2.71 11.20 -21.87
N ILE A 79 -4.00 10.98 -21.58
CA ILE A 79 -4.51 10.93 -20.22
C ILE A 79 -4.91 9.50 -19.88
N CYS A 80 -4.39 9.00 -18.75
CA CYS A 80 -4.76 7.72 -18.17
C CYS A 80 -5.41 7.94 -16.81
N GLY A 81 -6.58 7.35 -16.60
CA GLY A 81 -7.29 7.41 -15.33
C GLY A 81 -8.21 8.61 -15.15
N PRO A 82 -8.77 8.78 -13.94
CA PRO A 82 -9.76 9.83 -13.68
C PRO A 82 -9.18 11.23 -13.85
N CYS A 83 -9.73 12.03 -14.74
CA CYS A 83 -9.35 13.44 -14.94
C CYS A 83 -10.59 14.33 -15.01
N GLY A 84 -10.42 15.59 -14.69
CA GLY A 84 -11.48 16.59 -14.73
C GLY A 84 -11.03 17.88 -15.41
N ASP A 85 -12.00 18.61 -15.98
CA ASP A 85 -11.77 19.96 -16.47
C ASP A 85 -11.87 21.02 -15.34
N MET A 86 -11.61 22.25 -15.67
CA MET A 86 -12.05 23.41 -14.91
C MET A 86 -13.39 23.89 -15.50
N PRO A 87 -14.52 23.73 -14.82
CA PRO A 87 -14.78 23.80 -13.37
C PRO A 87 -14.94 22.46 -12.62
N GLY A 88 -14.51 21.33 -13.14
CA GLY A 88 -14.47 20.09 -12.38
C GLY A 88 -15.43 19.00 -12.92
N HIS A 89 -15.81 19.05 -14.19
CA HIS A 89 -16.52 17.97 -14.83
C HIS A 89 -15.53 16.84 -15.16
N ASP A 90 -16.00 15.61 -15.00
CA ASP A 90 -15.20 14.44 -15.34
C ASP A 90 -14.99 14.34 -16.86
N LEU A 91 -13.76 14.14 -17.27
CA LEU A 91 -13.45 13.81 -18.65
C LEU A 91 -13.83 12.36 -18.95
N PRO A 92 -14.34 12.05 -20.16
CA PRO A 92 -14.69 10.70 -20.52
C PRO A 92 -13.45 9.82 -20.62
N PHE A 93 -13.59 8.55 -20.21
CA PHE A 93 -12.57 7.54 -20.47
C PHE A 93 -12.60 7.11 -21.94
N PRO A 94 -11.48 6.67 -22.51
CA PRO A 94 -11.44 6.05 -23.83
C PRO A 94 -12.38 4.84 -23.91
N ASP A 95 -12.99 4.62 -25.08
CA ASP A 95 -13.88 3.46 -25.32
C ASP A 95 -13.04 2.25 -25.75
N ASP A 96 -12.21 1.77 -24.83
CA ASP A 96 -11.37 0.57 -24.98
C ASP A 96 -11.28 -0.20 -23.66
N LEU A 97 -10.61 -1.35 -23.66
CA LEU A 97 -10.52 -2.19 -22.45
C LEU A 97 -9.90 -1.48 -21.23
N PRO A 98 -8.79 -0.70 -21.34
CA PRO A 98 -8.29 0.10 -20.23
C PRO A 98 -9.29 1.13 -19.71
N GLY A 99 -9.99 1.86 -20.59
CA GLY A 99 -11.01 2.81 -20.19
C GLY A 99 -12.21 2.16 -19.54
N GLN A 100 -12.68 1.02 -20.09
CA GLN A 100 -13.76 0.22 -19.49
C GLN A 100 -13.35 -0.33 -18.12
N LEU A 101 -12.09 -0.72 -17.93
CA LEU A 101 -11.56 -1.15 -16.63
C LEU A 101 -11.60 -0.02 -15.59
N TRP A 102 -11.29 1.24 -15.99
CA TRP A 102 -11.44 2.40 -15.11
C TRP A 102 -12.91 2.66 -14.71
N MET A 103 -13.85 2.41 -15.60
CA MET A 103 -15.28 2.59 -15.36
C MET A 103 -15.90 1.43 -14.56
N ASP A 104 -15.21 0.31 -14.41
CA ASP A 104 -15.74 -0.85 -13.69
C ASP A 104 -15.99 -0.51 -12.21
N PRO A 105 -17.23 -0.75 -11.71
CA PRO A 105 -17.60 -0.40 -10.35
C PRO A 105 -17.03 -1.36 -9.29
N ASN A 106 -16.54 -2.53 -9.70
CA ASN A 106 -16.16 -3.61 -8.77
C ASN A 106 -14.90 -4.37 -9.20
N TRP A 107 -13.76 -3.82 -8.90
CA TRP A 107 -12.46 -4.48 -9.13
C TRP A 107 -12.21 -5.69 -8.21
N MET A 108 -13.03 -5.88 -7.16
CA MET A 108 -12.94 -7.04 -6.26
C MET A 108 -13.76 -8.24 -6.73
N ALA A 109 -14.46 -8.13 -7.85
CA ALA A 109 -15.28 -9.20 -8.40
C ALA A 109 -14.42 -10.43 -8.72
N GLU A 110 -14.98 -11.63 -8.48
CA GLU A 110 -14.30 -12.90 -8.74
C GLU A 110 -14.00 -13.11 -10.22
N ASP A 111 -14.86 -12.58 -11.08
CA ASP A 111 -14.80 -12.68 -12.53
C ASP A 111 -14.01 -11.56 -13.21
N ILE A 112 -13.29 -10.72 -12.48
CA ILE A 112 -12.61 -9.53 -13.04
C ILE A 112 -11.66 -9.90 -14.19
N THR A 113 -10.94 -11.00 -14.09
CA THR A 113 -10.00 -11.45 -15.12
C THR A 113 -10.70 -12.05 -16.35
N GLU A 114 -11.93 -12.57 -16.19
CA GLU A 114 -12.76 -13.04 -17.28
C GLU A 114 -13.34 -11.86 -18.07
N ARG A 115 -13.84 -10.85 -17.35
CA ARG A 115 -14.39 -9.62 -17.95
C ARG A 115 -13.31 -8.76 -18.63
N PHE A 116 -12.10 -8.78 -18.10
CA PHE A 116 -10.96 -8.03 -18.63
C PHE A 116 -9.78 -8.95 -18.94
N PRO A 117 -9.71 -9.54 -20.14
CA PRO A 117 -8.64 -10.47 -20.54
C PRO A 117 -7.23 -9.86 -20.59
N ILE A 118 -7.11 -8.55 -20.41
CA ILE A 118 -5.83 -7.86 -20.24
C ILE A 118 -5.20 -8.07 -18.86
N LEU A 119 -5.97 -8.62 -17.89
CA LEU A 119 -5.55 -8.92 -16.53
C LEU A 119 -5.17 -10.40 -16.41
N SER A 120 -4.10 -10.67 -15.65
CA SER A 120 -3.70 -12.01 -15.21
C SER A 120 -4.13 -12.28 -13.77
N SER A 121 -4.43 -11.23 -13.01
CA SER A 121 -4.87 -11.30 -11.62
C SER A 121 -5.81 -10.13 -11.27
N GLY A 122 -6.54 -10.25 -10.15
CA GLY A 122 -7.32 -9.15 -9.58
C GLY A 122 -6.50 -8.16 -8.75
N PHE A 123 -5.18 -8.28 -8.70
CA PHE A 123 -4.34 -7.42 -7.87
C PHE A 123 -4.36 -5.97 -8.35
N ILE A 124 -4.57 -5.03 -7.41
CA ILE A 124 -4.67 -3.58 -7.71
C ILE A 124 -3.47 -3.04 -8.50
N GLY A 125 -2.26 -3.51 -8.20
CA GLY A 125 -1.07 -3.08 -8.92
C GLY A 125 -1.09 -3.48 -10.39
N GLU A 126 -1.64 -4.65 -10.72
CA GLU A 126 -1.83 -5.06 -12.11
C GLU A 126 -2.98 -4.27 -12.76
N ILE A 127 -4.11 -4.15 -12.09
CA ILE A 127 -5.26 -3.40 -12.58
C ILE A 127 -4.83 -1.97 -12.96
N LEU A 128 -4.15 -1.25 -12.07
CA LEU A 128 -3.68 0.11 -12.34
C LEU A 128 -2.68 0.15 -13.50
N CYS A 129 -1.78 -0.82 -13.60
CA CYS A 129 -0.86 -0.89 -14.73
C CYS A 129 -1.59 -1.09 -16.06
N ARG A 130 -2.53 -2.04 -16.13
CA ARG A 130 -3.28 -2.32 -17.37
C ARG A 130 -4.23 -1.17 -17.75
N ALA A 131 -4.92 -0.61 -16.75
CA ALA A 131 -5.75 0.57 -16.93
C ALA A 131 -4.94 1.82 -17.37
N SER A 132 -3.63 1.82 -17.12
CA SER A 132 -2.68 2.85 -17.62
C SER A 132 -1.93 2.42 -18.88
N TYR A 133 -2.45 1.48 -19.66
CA TYR A 133 -1.87 0.99 -20.93
C TYR A 133 -0.48 0.37 -20.81
N LEU A 134 -0.06 0.00 -19.61
CA LEU A 134 1.23 -0.66 -19.41
C LEU A 134 1.13 -2.15 -19.70
N ARG A 135 2.05 -2.65 -20.52
CA ARG A 135 2.08 -4.03 -21.01
C ARG A 135 3.27 -4.80 -20.42
N GLY A 136 3.24 -6.13 -20.55
CA GLY A 136 4.31 -7.01 -20.06
C GLY A 136 4.12 -7.42 -18.60
N PRO A 137 5.08 -8.18 -18.02
CA PRO A 137 4.99 -8.68 -16.66
C PRO A 137 5.03 -7.53 -15.65
N ILE A 138 4.26 -7.66 -14.57
CA ILE A 138 4.32 -6.71 -13.47
C ILE A 138 5.67 -6.90 -12.76
N PRO A 139 6.51 -5.86 -12.68
CA PRO A 139 7.82 -5.99 -12.05
C PRO A 139 7.69 -6.12 -10.53
N ALA A 140 8.70 -6.70 -9.90
CA ALA A 140 8.84 -6.64 -8.46
C ALA A 140 8.92 -5.18 -7.98
N TYR A 141 8.41 -4.93 -6.78
CA TYR A 141 8.49 -3.62 -6.15
C TYR A 141 9.96 -3.18 -6.02
N ARG A 142 10.20 -1.91 -6.30
CA ARG A 142 11.46 -1.22 -5.98
C ARG A 142 11.13 -0.10 -5.02
N VAL A 143 11.61 -0.23 -3.79
CA VAL A 143 11.40 0.77 -2.72
C VAL A 143 12.75 1.16 -2.13
N PRO A 144 12.97 2.42 -1.77
CA PRO A 144 14.16 2.86 -1.05
C PRO A 144 14.34 2.03 0.22
N CYS A 145 15.58 1.64 0.49
CA CYS A 145 15.92 0.75 1.59
C CYS A 145 17.22 1.24 2.25
N GLU A 146 17.16 1.52 3.53
CA GLU A 146 18.29 1.98 4.35
C GLU A 146 18.51 1.04 5.55
N GLU A 147 19.73 0.94 6.03
CA GLU A 147 20.02 0.17 7.23
C GLU A 147 19.33 0.81 8.45
N PRO A 148 18.65 0.03 9.29
CA PRO A 148 17.97 0.55 10.46
C PRO A 148 18.96 1.17 11.46
N SER A 149 18.63 2.36 11.98
CA SER A 149 19.42 3.08 13.00
C SER A 149 19.45 2.40 14.37
N ARG A 150 18.75 1.26 14.53
CA ARG A 150 18.66 0.50 15.78
C ARG A 150 18.52 -1.00 15.56
N PRO A 151 18.87 -1.84 16.57
CA PRO A 151 18.70 -3.29 16.48
C PRO A 151 17.25 -3.70 16.25
N ILE A 152 17.02 -4.58 15.29
CA ILE A 152 15.72 -5.07 14.88
C ILE A 152 15.50 -6.50 15.37
N PRO A 153 14.37 -6.80 16.06
CA PRO A 153 13.99 -8.15 16.42
C PRO A 153 13.77 -9.05 15.19
N PRO A 154 13.95 -10.37 15.34
CA PRO A 154 13.77 -11.32 14.23
C PRO A 154 12.33 -11.41 13.74
N ILE A 155 11.35 -11.13 14.59
CA ILE A 155 9.93 -11.09 14.23
C ILE A 155 9.45 -9.64 14.23
N LEU A 156 8.76 -9.25 13.17
CA LEU A 156 8.12 -7.94 13.12
C LEU A 156 6.61 -8.10 12.96
N ILE A 157 5.87 -7.31 13.72
CA ILE A 157 4.41 -7.25 13.61
C ILE A 157 3.94 -5.84 13.28
N SER A 158 2.79 -5.74 12.60
CA SER A 158 2.09 -4.47 12.42
C SER A 158 0.59 -4.70 12.56
N THR A 159 0.01 -4.05 13.55
CA THR A 159 -1.34 -4.30 14.04
C THR A 159 -2.32 -3.17 13.72
N ALA A 160 -1.82 -2.09 13.09
CA ALA A 160 -2.62 -0.94 12.73
C ALA A 160 -3.53 -1.21 11.53
N GLY A 161 -4.75 -0.74 11.61
CA GLY A 161 -5.72 -0.70 10.52
C GLY A 161 -6.43 0.65 10.47
N THR A 162 -6.92 1.07 9.31
CA THR A 162 -7.61 2.35 9.11
C THR A 162 -9.07 2.32 9.55
N ILE A 163 -9.65 1.16 9.71
CA ILE A 163 -11.04 0.93 10.11
C ILE A 163 -11.13 -0.22 11.13
N PRO A 164 -12.12 -0.19 12.03
CA PRO A 164 -12.27 -1.23 13.07
C PRO A 164 -12.38 -2.65 12.52
N GLU A 165 -13.03 -2.83 11.39
CA GLU A 165 -13.27 -4.14 10.76
C GLU A 165 -12.00 -4.84 10.26
N LYS A 166 -10.89 -4.12 10.19
CA LYS A 166 -9.56 -4.67 9.86
C LYS A 166 -8.81 -5.17 11.09
N LEU A 167 -9.29 -4.86 12.29
CA LEU A 167 -8.53 -5.10 13.50
C LEU A 167 -8.72 -6.54 13.99
N TRP A 168 -7.60 -7.16 14.32
CA TRP A 168 -7.59 -8.41 15.08
C TRP A 168 -7.50 -8.07 16.57
N PRO A 169 -8.23 -8.76 17.46
CA PRO A 169 -8.31 -8.42 18.88
C PRO A 169 -6.95 -8.36 19.58
N ALA A 170 -6.79 -7.44 20.53
CA ALA A 170 -5.55 -7.28 21.28
C ALA A 170 -5.18 -8.53 22.07
N GLU A 171 -6.16 -9.24 22.61
CA GLU A 171 -5.99 -10.52 23.31
C GLU A 171 -5.38 -11.59 22.40
N ASN A 172 -5.81 -11.65 21.14
CA ASN A 172 -5.26 -12.59 20.16
C ASN A 172 -3.79 -12.26 19.82
N TRP A 173 -3.48 -10.96 19.69
CA TRP A 173 -2.10 -10.51 19.53
C TRP A 173 -1.25 -10.87 20.75
N LEU A 174 -1.72 -10.67 21.98
CA LEU A 174 -1.00 -11.05 23.21
C LEU A 174 -0.72 -12.55 23.25
N GLU A 175 -1.66 -13.37 22.83
CA GLU A 175 -1.47 -14.82 22.75
C GLU A 175 -0.40 -15.19 21.71
N MET A 176 -0.36 -14.51 20.56
CA MET A 176 0.71 -14.68 19.57
C MET A 176 2.06 -14.22 20.09
N LEU A 177 2.11 -13.12 20.86
CA LEU A 177 3.35 -12.66 21.47
C LEU A 177 3.88 -13.68 22.48
N SER A 178 3.02 -14.23 23.33
CA SER A 178 3.38 -15.32 24.26
C SER A 178 3.86 -16.58 23.52
N PHE A 179 3.27 -16.90 22.36
CA PHE A 179 3.73 -17.99 21.50
C PHE A 179 5.16 -17.76 20.98
N PHE A 180 5.50 -16.53 20.56
CA PHE A 180 6.87 -16.20 20.13
C PHE A 180 7.84 -16.19 21.30
N GLU A 181 7.46 -15.63 22.46
CA GLU A 181 8.27 -15.61 23.68
C GLU A 181 8.63 -17.04 24.12
N ALA A 182 7.67 -17.96 24.14
CA ALA A 182 7.88 -19.37 24.47
C ALA A 182 8.89 -20.08 23.53
N LYS A 183 9.10 -19.52 22.32
CA LYS A 183 10.11 -19.96 21.36
C LYS A 183 11.44 -19.20 21.47
N GLY A 184 11.58 -18.29 22.43
CA GLY A 184 12.75 -17.44 22.59
C GLY A 184 12.93 -16.41 21.47
N LEU A 185 11.84 -15.98 20.83
CA LEU A 185 11.85 -15.06 19.69
C LEU A 185 11.38 -13.67 20.14
N GLU A 186 12.25 -12.69 19.96
CA GLU A 186 11.90 -11.29 20.20
C GLU A 186 11.02 -10.75 19.07
N VAL A 187 10.05 -9.91 19.45
CA VAL A 187 9.07 -9.29 18.53
C VAL A 187 9.21 -7.77 18.54
N GLY A 188 9.23 -7.15 17.37
CA GLY A 188 9.15 -5.69 17.18
C GLY A 188 7.80 -5.27 16.65
N LEU A 189 7.20 -4.23 17.22
CA LEU A 189 5.97 -3.62 16.76
C LEU A 189 6.29 -2.43 15.86
N LEU A 190 5.96 -2.54 14.57
CA LEU A 190 6.07 -1.48 13.57
C LEU A 190 4.77 -0.68 13.47
N GLY A 191 4.90 0.60 13.20
CA GLY A 191 3.76 1.50 12.98
C GLY A 191 4.20 2.95 12.92
N ALA A 192 3.28 3.85 12.55
CA ALA A 192 3.51 5.28 12.66
C ALA A 192 3.61 5.71 14.13
N HIS A 193 4.17 6.89 14.36
CA HIS A 193 4.21 7.46 15.70
C HIS A 193 2.79 7.54 16.30
N PRO A 194 2.55 7.13 17.57
CA PRO A 194 1.21 7.05 18.16
C PRO A 194 0.35 8.33 18.04
N LEU A 195 0.99 9.52 18.12
CA LEU A 195 0.29 10.80 17.94
C LEU A 195 -0.16 11.02 16.49
N GLN A 196 0.61 10.57 15.50
CA GLN A 196 0.24 10.64 14.08
C GLN A 196 -0.83 9.61 13.75
N GLN A 197 -0.73 8.42 14.32
CA GLN A 197 -1.71 7.36 14.15
C GLN A 197 -3.12 7.77 14.57
N LYS A 198 -3.25 8.49 15.70
CA LYS A 198 -4.53 9.00 16.20
C LYS A 198 -5.22 9.98 15.23
N GLN A 199 -4.50 10.63 14.34
CA GLN A 199 -5.08 11.53 13.34
C GLN A 199 -5.82 10.78 12.22
N PHE A 200 -5.34 9.59 11.86
CA PHE A 200 -5.82 8.82 10.71
C PHE A 200 -6.62 7.58 11.10
N TRP A 201 -6.55 7.18 12.36
CA TRP A 201 -7.16 5.98 12.83
C TRP A 201 -7.87 6.20 14.18
N LYS A 202 -9.16 5.86 14.19
CA LYS A 202 -10.02 5.94 15.36
C LYS A 202 -10.12 4.59 16.09
N GLY A 203 -9.07 3.78 16.03
CA GLY A 203 -9.02 2.49 16.70
C GLY A 203 -8.93 2.62 18.23
N ASN A 204 -9.05 1.47 18.89
CA ASN A 204 -8.90 1.34 20.34
C ASN A 204 -7.42 1.42 20.75
N ASP A 205 -7.16 1.38 22.06
CA ASP A 205 -5.80 1.37 22.64
C ASP A 205 -5.08 0.01 22.51
N GLY A 206 -5.45 -0.82 21.53
CA GLY A 206 -4.93 -2.17 21.38
C GLY A 206 -3.40 -2.25 21.30
N GLU A 207 -2.76 -1.35 20.55
CA GLU A 207 -1.29 -1.31 20.48
C GLU A 207 -0.64 -0.91 21.80
N GLU A 208 -1.27 -0.02 22.57
CA GLU A 208 -0.77 0.36 23.90
C GLU A 208 -0.83 -0.82 24.89
N ILE A 209 -1.83 -1.69 24.76
CA ILE A 209 -1.92 -2.94 25.52
C ILE A 209 -0.71 -3.84 25.21
N LEU A 210 -0.38 -3.99 23.90
CA LEU A 210 0.77 -4.80 23.49
C LEU A 210 2.09 -4.22 24.00
N VAL A 211 2.27 -2.91 23.95
CA VAL A 211 3.48 -2.26 24.46
C VAL A 211 3.59 -2.42 25.99
N ARG A 212 2.48 -2.23 26.73
CA ARG A 212 2.45 -2.39 28.19
C ARG A 212 2.71 -3.82 28.64
N SER A 213 2.44 -4.83 27.83
CA SER A 213 2.74 -6.23 28.15
C SER A 213 4.23 -6.51 28.34
N GLY A 214 5.10 -5.68 27.75
CA GLY A 214 6.54 -5.89 27.73
C GLY A 214 7.02 -6.97 26.76
N LEU A 215 6.10 -7.62 26.02
CA LEU A 215 6.40 -8.70 25.07
C LEU A 215 6.83 -8.18 23.69
N VAL A 216 6.76 -6.88 23.44
CA VAL A 216 7.18 -6.27 22.17
C VAL A 216 8.19 -5.16 22.39
N LYS A 217 9.15 -5.06 21.48
CA LYS A 217 9.99 -3.87 21.31
C LYS A 217 9.20 -2.85 20.50
N ASP A 218 8.79 -1.75 21.10
CA ASP A 218 8.07 -0.69 20.41
C ASP A 218 9.00 0.04 19.42
N LEU A 219 8.74 -0.09 18.13
CA LEU A 219 9.45 0.56 17.03
C LEU A 219 8.59 1.61 16.31
N ARG A 220 7.37 1.88 16.76
CA ARG A 220 6.45 2.83 16.15
C ARG A 220 7.03 4.24 16.10
N GLY A 221 7.10 4.83 14.91
CA GLY A 221 7.66 6.17 14.68
C GLY A 221 9.13 6.33 15.02
N LYS A 222 9.88 5.25 15.17
CA LYS A 222 11.30 5.25 15.55
C LYS A 222 12.25 4.96 14.39
N LEU A 223 11.71 4.71 13.21
CA LEU A 223 12.42 4.43 11.97
C LEU A 223 11.83 5.31 10.87
N THR A 224 12.66 5.77 9.95
CA THR A 224 12.20 6.35 8.68
C THR A 224 11.57 5.26 7.82
N LEU A 225 10.79 5.61 6.80
CA LEU A 225 10.21 4.60 5.90
C LEU A 225 11.27 3.76 5.19
N PRO A 226 12.38 4.31 4.65
CA PRO A 226 13.49 3.49 4.13
C PRO A 226 14.14 2.56 5.16
N GLU A 227 14.28 2.99 6.42
CA GLU A 227 14.76 2.15 7.51
C GLU A 227 13.76 1.04 7.88
N VAL A 228 12.45 1.30 7.78
CA VAL A 228 11.40 0.25 7.93
C VAL A 228 11.60 -0.83 6.87
N VAL A 229 11.88 -0.46 5.62
CA VAL A 229 12.19 -1.43 4.55
C VAL A 229 13.45 -2.22 4.88
N GLY A 230 14.50 -1.57 5.40
CA GLY A 230 15.72 -2.24 5.88
C GLY A 230 15.45 -3.20 7.04
N ALA A 231 14.60 -2.81 8.00
CA ALA A 231 14.16 -3.67 9.09
C ALA A 231 13.43 -4.92 8.58
N LEU A 232 12.50 -4.74 7.63
CA LEU A 232 11.79 -5.85 6.98
C LEU A 232 12.75 -6.74 6.18
N LYS A 233 13.74 -6.17 5.50
CA LYS A 233 14.78 -6.93 4.81
C LYS A 233 15.61 -7.77 5.76
N GLY A 234 15.94 -7.26 6.94
CA GLY A 234 16.77 -7.91 7.96
C GLY A 234 16.03 -8.89 8.86
N CYS A 235 14.71 -8.76 9.06
CA CYS A 235 13.95 -9.66 9.92
C CYS A 235 13.83 -11.08 9.33
N ARG A 236 13.37 -12.02 10.14
CA ARG A 236 13.13 -13.42 9.71
C ARG A 236 11.70 -13.62 9.21
N PHE A 237 10.73 -12.94 9.84
CA PHE A 237 9.31 -13.18 9.60
C PHE A 237 8.47 -11.94 9.92
N VAL A 238 7.34 -11.80 9.22
CA VAL A 238 6.38 -10.70 9.44
C VAL A 238 4.97 -11.26 9.64
N LEU A 239 4.28 -10.80 10.71
CA LEU A 239 2.84 -11.02 10.90
C LEU A 239 2.14 -9.67 10.92
N THR A 240 1.19 -9.45 10.03
CA THR A 240 0.59 -8.12 9.86
C THR A 240 -0.86 -8.17 9.40
N LEU A 241 -1.58 -7.10 9.62
CA LEU A 241 -2.87 -6.83 8.98
C LEU A 241 -2.65 -6.32 7.54
N ASP A 242 -3.75 -6.21 6.78
CA ASP A 242 -3.81 -5.54 5.49
C ASP A 242 -3.49 -4.04 5.63
N ASN A 243 -2.21 -3.72 5.50
CA ASN A 243 -1.66 -2.36 5.58
C ASN A 243 -0.35 -2.22 4.80
N GLY A 244 0.26 -1.00 4.80
CA GLY A 244 1.47 -0.72 4.04
C GLY A 244 2.67 -1.59 4.39
N ILE A 245 2.81 -2.04 5.65
CA ILE A 245 3.93 -2.92 6.08
C ILE A 245 3.88 -4.26 5.36
N LEU A 246 2.67 -4.81 5.10
CA LEU A 246 2.51 -6.04 4.34
C LEU A 246 3.13 -5.92 2.94
N HIS A 247 2.80 -4.86 2.22
CA HIS A 247 3.33 -4.63 0.87
C HIS A 247 4.85 -4.45 0.86
N LEU A 248 5.39 -3.77 1.88
CA LEU A 248 6.84 -3.60 2.02
C LEU A 248 7.54 -4.94 2.37
N ALA A 249 6.92 -5.77 3.22
CA ALA A 249 7.46 -7.10 3.55
C ALA A 249 7.50 -8.00 2.31
N VAL A 250 6.43 -8.01 1.52
CA VAL A 250 6.38 -8.74 0.24
C VAL A 250 7.40 -8.21 -0.76
N ALA A 251 7.58 -6.87 -0.83
CA ALA A 251 8.62 -6.26 -1.66
C ALA A 251 10.02 -6.76 -1.31
N MET A 252 10.26 -7.03 -0.03
CA MET A 252 11.52 -7.60 0.48
C MET A 252 11.55 -9.13 0.44
N LYS A 253 10.52 -9.77 -0.13
CA LYS A 253 10.38 -11.24 -0.21
C LYS A 253 10.48 -11.91 1.16
N LYS A 254 9.94 -11.27 2.21
CA LYS A 254 9.94 -11.83 3.55
C LYS A 254 8.82 -12.83 3.73
N PRO A 255 9.06 -13.97 4.38
CA PRO A 255 8.00 -14.83 4.85
C PRO A 255 7.01 -14.01 5.67
N THR A 256 5.78 -13.89 5.20
CA THR A 256 4.77 -13.00 5.74
C THR A 256 3.43 -13.72 5.89
N VAL A 257 2.81 -13.61 7.05
CA VAL A 257 1.39 -13.92 7.22
C VAL A 257 0.62 -12.60 7.27
N GLY A 258 -0.31 -12.44 6.33
CA GLY A 258 -1.17 -11.27 6.21
C GLY A 258 -2.61 -11.60 6.55
N ILE A 259 -3.22 -10.86 7.47
CA ILE A 259 -4.61 -11.02 7.89
C ILE A 259 -5.44 -9.97 7.15
N TYR A 260 -6.42 -10.43 6.37
CA TYR A 260 -7.29 -9.61 5.53
C TYR A 260 -8.76 -9.79 5.91
N ARG A 261 -9.58 -8.83 5.57
CA ARG A 261 -11.04 -9.03 5.52
C ARG A 261 -11.40 -9.94 4.36
N TYR A 262 -12.51 -10.67 4.48
CA TYR A 262 -13.02 -11.50 3.40
C TYR A 262 -13.14 -10.74 2.07
N GLY A 263 -12.60 -11.31 1.02
CA GLY A 263 -12.71 -10.84 -0.37
C GLY A 263 -11.86 -9.63 -0.73
N ILE A 264 -11.35 -8.85 0.26
CA ILE A 264 -10.50 -7.69 -0.01
C ILE A 264 -9.09 -8.11 -0.46
N ASP A 265 -8.67 -9.29 -0.05
CA ASP A 265 -7.41 -9.92 -0.43
C ASP A 265 -7.27 -10.08 -1.94
N ARG A 266 -8.36 -10.31 -2.67
CA ARG A 266 -8.37 -10.41 -4.14
C ARG A 266 -7.79 -9.17 -4.81
N LEU A 267 -8.07 -8.00 -4.24
CA LEU A 267 -7.60 -6.73 -4.76
C LEU A 267 -6.25 -6.30 -4.18
N TRP A 268 -6.03 -6.54 -2.87
CA TRP A 268 -4.91 -5.95 -2.17
C TRP A 268 -3.78 -6.90 -1.80
N ALA A 269 -3.98 -8.24 -1.86
CA ALA A 269 -2.89 -9.16 -1.61
C ALA A 269 -1.96 -9.25 -2.83
N PRO A 270 -0.68 -8.84 -2.71
CA PRO A 270 0.26 -8.95 -3.81
C PRO A 270 0.52 -10.44 -4.14
N PRO A 271 0.47 -10.86 -5.40
CA PRO A 271 0.89 -12.20 -5.80
C PRO A 271 2.33 -12.46 -5.38
N SER A 272 2.56 -13.38 -4.45
CA SER A 272 3.90 -13.71 -3.94
C SER A 272 3.92 -15.03 -3.19
N ASP A 273 4.93 -15.85 -3.45
CA ASP A 273 5.16 -17.10 -2.71
C ASP A 273 5.60 -16.85 -1.24
N SER A 274 6.01 -15.63 -0.92
CA SER A 274 6.39 -15.26 0.44
C SER A 274 5.21 -14.80 1.31
N LEU A 275 4.00 -14.70 0.75
CA LEU A 275 2.80 -14.23 1.45
C LEU A 275 1.81 -15.38 1.67
N THR A 276 1.52 -15.66 2.94
CA THR A 276 0.36 -16.47 3.34
C THR A 276 -0.78 -15.53 3.72
N VAL A 277 -1.89 -15.64 2.99
CA VAL A 277 -3.10 -14.83 3.22
C VAL A 277 -4.04 -15.59 4.15
N LEU A 278 -4.50 -14.93 5.20
CA LEU A 278 -5.56 -15.41 6.07
C LEU A 278 -6.77 -14.49 5.97
N THR A 279 -7.93 -15.07 5.68
CA THR A 279 -9.21 -14.36 5.64
C THR A 279 -10.24 -15.08 6.51
N PRO A 280 -11.18 -14.37 7.13
CA PRO A 280 -12.32 -15.02 7.77
C PRO A 280 -13.21 -15.68 6.71
N ALA A 281 -14.14 -16.52 7.14
CA ALA A 281 -15.21 -17.00 6.26
C ALA A 281 -16.09 -15.83 5.78
N LYS A 282 -16.85 -16.06 4.72
CA LYS A 282 -17.82 -15.07 4.24
C LYS A 282 -18.78 -14.69 5.39
N ASP A 283 -19.10 -13.41 5.47
CA ASP A 283 -19.96 -12.81 6.50
C ASP A 283 -19.38 -12.84 7.94
N HIS A 284 -18.10 -13.18 8.08
CA HIS A 284 -17.34 -13.10 9.32
C HIS A 284 -16.35 -11.93 9.28
N SER A 285 -15.89 -11.50 10.47
CA SER A 285 -14.94 -10.40 10.62
C SER A 285 -13.51 -10.92 10.87
N VAL A 286 -12.53 -10.03 10.75
CA VAL A 286 -11.12 -10.34 11.09
C VAL A 286 -10.99 -10.84 12.54
N SER A 287 -11.83 -10.34 13.46
CA SER A 287 -11.83 -10.79 14.86
C SER A 287 -12.21 -12.26 15.05
N ASP A 288 -12.88 -12.88 14.07
CA ASP A 288 -13.30 -14.29 14.14
C ASP A 288 -12.18 -15.27 13.72
N ILE A 289 -11.07 -14.76 13.21
CA ILE A 289 -9.90 -15.60 12.90
C ILE A 289 -9.25 -16.04 14.21
N GLY A 290 -9.35 -17.34 14.50
CA GLY A 290 -8.78 -17.91 15.72
C GLY A 290 -7.26 -17.88 15.74
N VAL A 291 -6.70 -17.72 16.93
CA VAL A 291 -5.23 -17.64 17.13
C VAL A 291 -4.53 -18.91 16.67
N ASP A 292 -5.15 -20.07 16.83
CA ASP A 292 -4.56 -21.35 16.42
C ASP A 292 -4.35 -21.43 14.91
N VAL A 293 -5.27 -20.87 14.10
CA VAL A 293 -5.13 -20.77 12.65
C VAL A 293 -3.90 -19.92 12.29
N VAL A 294 -3.71 -18.80 13.01
CA VAL A 294 -2.56 -17.93 12.81
C VAL A 294 -1.26 -18.60 13.25
N LYS A 295 -1.24 -19.30 14.39
CA LYS A 295 -0.07 -20.09 14.87
C LYS A 295 0.34 -21.15 13.86
N GLU A 296 -0.64 -21.85 13.26
CA GLU A 296 -0.38 -22.87 12.25
C GLU A 296 0.24 -22.23 10.99
N ALA A 297 -0.34 -21.15 10.48
CA ALA A 297 0.17 -20.43 9.33
C ALA A 297 1.61 -19.91 9.57
N VAL A 298 1.85 -19.32 10.73
CA VAL A 298 3.18 -18.86 11.15
C VAL A 298 4.16 -20.04 11.21
N SER A 299 3.77 -21.17 11.79
CA SER A 299 4.65 -22.33 11.93
C SER A 299 5.02 -22.99 10.60
N ARG A 300 4.17 -22.84 9.56
CA ARG A 300 4.47 -23.31 8.20
C ARG A 300 5.39 -22.38 7.43
N ALA A 301 5.29 -21.08 7.70
CA ALA A 301 6.04 -20.04 6.98
C ALA A 301 7.42 -19.76 7.63
N PHE A 302 7.68 -20.25 8.84
CA PHE A 302 8.85 -20.01 9.68
C PHE A 302 9.86 -21.16 9.63
#